data_b6a6f6f083bb25885b3305cf231459a3
#
_entry.id   b6a6f6f083bb25885b3305cf231459a3
#
_cell.length_a   1.000
_cell.length_b   1.000
_cell.length_c   1.000
_cell.angle_alpha   90.00
_cell.angle_beta   90.00
_cell.angle_gamma   90.00
#
_symmetry.space_group_name_H-M   'P 1'
#
loop_
_entity.id
_entity.type
_entity.pdbx_description
1 polymer ?
#
loop_
_entity_poly.entity_id
_entity_poly.type
_entity_poly.pdbx_seq_one_letter_code
_entity_poly.pdbx_strand_id
1 'polypeptide(L)' 'AAIEETKDGIRFEGTYANDNRDGNFVEKDRNGKVTARGHYEHGRRYVDR' A
#
# COMPACT_ATOMS: atom_id res chain seq x y z
N ALA A 1 0.42 10.89 -3.36
CA ALA A 1 -0.18 9.57 -3.08
C ALA A 1 -0.25 8.74 -4.35
N ALA A 2 -0.10 7.44 -4.23
CA ALA A 2 -0.16 6.52 -5.35
C ALA A 2 -1.22 5.47 -5.10
N ILE A 3 -1.93 5.10 -6.15
CA ILE A 3 -2.95 4.07 -6.09
C ILE A 3 -2.61 3.02 -7.14
N GLU A 4 -2.51 1.78 -6.72
CA GLU A 4 -2.25 0.65 -7.61
C GLU A 4 -3.32 -0.41 -7.40
N GLU A 5 -3.64 -1.13 -8.47
CA GLU A 5 -4.63 -2.19 -8.41
C GLU A 5 -4.09 -3.42 -9.11
N THR A 6 -4.23 -4.58 -8.47
CA THR A 6 -3.80 -5.85 -9.04
C THR A 6 -4.91 -6.49 -9.86
N LYS A 7 -4.57 -7.58 -10.58
CA LYS A 7 -5.54 -8.35 -11.35
C LYS A 7 -6.64 -8.94 -10.47
N ASP A 8 -6.33 -9.19 -9.21
CA ASP A 8 -7.28 -9.76 -8.25
C ASP A 8 -8.20 -8.73 -7.63
N GLY A 9 -8.04 -7.46 -8.03
CA GLY A 9 -8.84 -6.38 -7.47
C GLY A 9 -8.32 -5.83 -6.16
N ILE A 10 -7.10 -6.19 -5.77
CA ILE A 10 -6.46 -5.64 -4.57
C ILE A 10 -5.97 -4.25 -4.89
N ARG A 11 -6.39 -3.28 -4.10
CA ARG A 11 -5.97 -1.89 -4.27
C ARG A 11 -4.91 -1.52 -3.24
N PHE A 12 -3.82 -0.99 -3.71
CA PHE A 12 -2.76 -0.43 -2.87
C PHE A 12 -2.87 1.10 -2.92
N GLU A 13 -2.96 1.72 -1.75
CA GLU A 13 -2.94 3.18 -1.63
C GLU A 13 -1.78 3.56 -0.71
N GLY A 14 -0.89 4.41 -1.20
CA GLY A 14 0.27 4.79 -0.42
C GLY A 14 0.96 6.03 -0.93
N THR A 15 2.12 6.30 -0.38
CA THR A 15 2.96 7.43 -0.76
C THR A 15 4.22 6.94 -1.44
N TYR A 16 4.72 7.74 -2.38
CA TYR A 16 5.99 7.49 -3.06
C TYR A 16 6.94 8.62 -2.81
N ALA A 17 8.21 8.29 -2.67
CA ALA A 17 9.29 9.26 -2.61
C ALA A 17 10.44 8.74 -3.47
N ASN A 18 10.95 9.60 -4.39
CA ASN A 18 12.06 9.25 -5.29
C ASN A 18 11.82 7.95 -6.05
N ASP A 19 10.59 7.77 -6.58
CA ASP A 19 10.16 6.59 -7.32
C ASP A 19 10.08 5.30 -6.51
N ASN A 20 10.22 5.41 -5.18
CA ASN A 20 10.09 4.28 -4.28
C ASN A 20 8.89 4.48 -3.35
N ARG A 21 8.29 3.38 -2.95
CA ARG A 21 7.26 3.44 -1.92
C ARG A 21 7.90 3.88 -0.61
N ASP A 22 7.31 4.86 0.02
CA ASP A 22 7.80 5.40 1.28
C ASP A 22 6.63 6.00 2.04
N GLY A 23 6.60 5.77 3.36
CA GLY A 23 5.53 6.28 4.20
C GLY A 23 4.38 5.30 4.35
N ASN A 24 3.25 5.79 4.84
CA ASN A 24 2.09 4.96 5.16
C ASN A 24 1.44 4.38 3.92
N PHE A 25 0.94 3.15 4.03
CA PHE A 25 0.18 2.51 2.97
C PHE A 25 -1.02 1.76 3.53
N VAL A 26 -1.99 1.50 2.67
CA VAL A 26 -3.17 0.70 2.97
C VAL A 26 -3.46 -0.17 1.76
N GLU A 27 -3.75 -1.45 1.99
CA GLU A 27 -4.22 -2.37 0.96
C GLU A 27 -5.68 -2.71 1.24
N LYS A 28 -6.49 -2.71 0.19
CA LYS A 28 -7.91 -3.03 0.26
C LYS A 28 -8.26 -4.12 -0.73
N ASP A 29 -9.23 -4.94 -0.39
CA ASP A 29 -9.75 -5.95 -1.31
C ASP A 29 -10.75 -5.31 -2.29
N ARG A 30 -11.31 -6.14 -3.18
CA ARG A 30 -12.28 -5.68 -4.17
C ARG A 30 -13.55 -5.10 -3.56
N ASN A 31 -13.84 -5.44 -2.32
CA ASN A 31 -15.00 -4.95 -1.59
C ASN A 31 -14.72 -3.65 -0.86
N GLY A 32 -13.49 -3.15 -0.94
CA GLY A 32 -13.08 -1.95 -0.24
C GLY A 32 -12.69 -2.17 1.20
N LYS A 33 -12.58 -3.42 1.62
CA LYS A 33 -12.20 -3.75 2.98
C LYS A 33 -10.67 -3.71 3.13
N VAL A 34 -10.18 -3.08 4.18
CA VAL A 34 -8.75 -3.01 4.46
C VAL A 34 -8.25 -4.42 4.82
N THR A 35 -7.32 -4.92 4.03
CA THR A 35 -6.72 -6.24 4.24
C THR A 35 -5.34 -6.16 4.86
N ALA A 36 -4.65 -5.03 4.65
CA ALA A 36 -3.33 -4.80 5.25
C ALA A 36 -3.07 -3.31 5.31
N ARG A 37 -2.27 -2.92 6.28
CA ARG A 37 -1.82 -1.54 6.39
C ARG A 37 -0.48 -1.52 7.11
N GLY A 38 0.28 -0.46 6.86
CA GLY A 38 1.59 -0.33 7.48
C GLY A 38 2.32 0.85 6.90
N HIS A 39 3.63 0.69 6.76
CA HIS A 39 4.45 1.74 6.15
C HIS A 39 5.62 1.12 5.42
N TYR A 40 6.16 1.90 4.47
CA TYR A 40 7.42 1.60 3.81
C TYR A 40 8.48 2.56 4.32
N GLU A 41 9.66 2.01 4.55
CA GLU A 41 10.80 2.81 4.96
C GLU A 41 12.01 2.36 4.15
N HIS A 42 12.56 3.26 3.35
CA HIS A 42 13.69 2.97 2.47
C HIS A 42 13.45 1.75 1.57
N GLY A 43 12.22 1.61 1.08
CA GLY A 43 11.83 0.50 0.23
C GLY A 43 11.48 -0.78 0.96
N ARG A 44 11.56 -0.80 2.28
CA ARG A 44 11.21 -1.96 3.10
C ARG A 44 9.76 -1.86 3.56
N ARG A 45 9.07 -2.99 3.49
CA ARG A 45 7.67 -3.07 3.89
C ARG A 45 7.54 -3.50 5.35
N TYR A 46 6.82 -2.70 6.13
CA TYR A 46 6.48 -3.00 7.50
C TYR A 46 4.97 -3.02 7.63
N VAL A 47 4.42 -4.16 7.95
CA VAL A 47 2.97 -4.34 8.06
C VAL A 47 2.56 -4.30 9.52
N ASP A 48 1.58 -3.46 9.83
CA ASP A 48 1.01 -3.38 11.17
C ASP A 48 0.09 -4.58 11.40
N ARG A 49 0.07 -5.05 12.62
CA ARG A 49 -0.80 -6.14 13.04
C ARG A 49 -1.67 -5.74 14.21
#